data_205d8fae352246e5ef6a95804e53e6c8
#
_entry.id   205d8fae352246e5ef6a95804e53e6c8
#
_cell.length_a   1.000
_cell.length_b   1.000
_cell.length_c   1.000
_cell.angle_alpha   90.00
_cell.angle_beta   90.00
_cell.angle_gamma   90.00
#
_symmetry.space_group_name_H-M   'P 1'
#
loop_
_entity.id
_entity.type
_entity.pdbx_description
1 polymer ?
#
loop_
_entity_poly.entity_id
_entity_poly.type
_entity_poly.pdbx_seq_one_letter_code
_entity_poly.pdbx_strand_id
1 'polypeptide(L)'
;MSSLLLPTLSRKREVDGIIRDTLDKVLVLRFGRCSDPTCLQLDDILSRSSREISKFATIALVDIDAEEIQVYVNYFDITLIPSTIFFFNAHHMKMDSGTADHTKWIGSFHSKQDFIDVVEAIFRGAMKGKLIVTSPLPPERIPRFQLLFKDL
;
A
#
# COMPACT_ATOMS: atom_id res chain seq x y z
N MET A 1 13.63 -2.25 20.58
CA MET A 1 13.00 -2.31 19.37
C MET A 1 11.52 -2.45 19.54
N SER A 2 10.78 -1.93 18.83
CA SER A 2 9.40 -1.84 19.16
C SER A 2 8.54 -1.70 17.94
N SER A 3 8.85 -2.48 16.92
CA SER A 3 7.93 -2.54 15.81
C SER A 3 6.64 -3.18 16.29
N LEU A 4 5.54 -2.66 15.83
CA LEU A 4 4.24 -3.21 16.11
C LEU A 4 4.00 -4.40 15.22
N LEU A 5 3.33 -5.40 15.78
CA LEU A 5 2.91 -6.54 14.98
C LEU A 5 1.71 -6.14 14.13
N LEU A 6 1.87 -6.14 12.83
CA LEU A 6 0.80 -5.75 11.92
C LEU A 6 -0.15 -6.93 11.67
N PRO A 7 -1.47 -6.68 11.59
CA PRO A 7 -2.40 -7.77 11.30
C PRO A 7 -2.24 -8.24 9.87
N THR A 8 -2.40 -9.55 9.67
CA THR A 8 -2.41 -10.16 8.35
C THR A 8 -3.82 -10.67 8.07
N LEU A 9 -4.41 -10.18 7.01
CA LEU A 9 -5.78 -10.52 6.63
C LEU A 9 -5.75 -11.58 5.55
N SER A 10 -6.60 -12.60 5.71
CA SER A 10 -6.69 -13.71 4.78
C SER A 10 -8.10 -14.00 4.30
N ARG A 11 -9.09 -13.24 4.78
CA ARG A 11 -10.49 -13.43 4.44
C ARG A 11 -11.08 -12.19 3.81
N LYS A 12 -11.97 -12.40 2.85
CA LYS A 12 -12.65 -11.30 2.18
C LYS A 12 -13.35 -10.38 3.18
N ARG A 13 -14.06 -10.94 4.16
CA ARG A 13 -14.79 -10.13 5.14
C ARG A 13 -13.87 -9.27 5.99
N GLU A 14 -12.64 -9.73 6.25
CA GLU A 14 -11.67 -8.95 7.00
C GLU A 14 -11.22 -7.73 6.21
N VAL A 15 -10.94 -7.93 4.92
CA VAL A 15 -10.52 -6.83 4.05
C VAL A 15 -11.67 -5.85 3.85
N ASP A 16 -12.85 -6.36 3.51
CA ASP A 16 -14.04 -5.51 3.33
C ASP A 16 -14.33 -4.71 4.60
N GLY A 17 -14.21 -5.36 5.75
CA GLY A 17 -14.47 -4.72 7.04
C GLY A 17 -13.50 -3.61 7.36
N ILE A 18 -12.20 -3.83 7.14
CA ILE A 18 -11.22 -2.80 7.46
C ILE A 18 -11.33 -1.62 6.49
N ILE A 19 -11.68 -1.88 5.23
CA ILE A 19 -11.92 -0.81 4.26
C ILE A 19 -13.11 0.05 4.69
N ARG A 20 -14.20 -0.61 5.08
CA ARG A 20 -15.43 0.06 5.50
C ARG A 20 -15.26 0.84 6.80
N ASP A 21 -14.55 0.25 7.77
CA ASP A 21 -14.56 0.73 9.14
C ASP A 21 -13.39 1.64 9.51
N THR A 22 -12.40 1.80 8.63
CA THR A 22 -11.30 2.73 8.88
C THR A 22 -11.72 4.11 8.42
N LEU A 23 -12.04 4.98 9.39
CA LEU A 23 -12.58 6.31 9.14
C LEU A 23 -11.56 7.39 9.52
N ASP A 24 -11.48 8.42 8.69
CA ASP A 24 -10.67 9.62 8.92
C ASP A 24 -9.17 9.33 9.04
N LYS A 25 -8.75 8.19 8.52
CA LYS A 25 -7.36 7.80 8.42
C LYS A 25 -7.12 7.13 7.08
N VAL A 26 -5.89 7.24 6.61
CA VAL A 26 -5.47 6.48 5.42
C VAL A 26 -5.36 5.02 5.82
N LEU A 27 -6.02 4.14 5.08
CA LEU A 27 -5.82 2.72 5.23
C LEU A 27 -4.78 2.27 4.22
N VAL A 28 -3.73 1.62 4.71
CA VAL A 28 -2.64 1.10 3.89
C VAL A 28 -2.76 -0.42 3.85
N LEU A 29 -3.08 -0.97 2.69
CA LEU A 29 -3.18 -2.43 2.52
C LEU A 29 -2.02 -2.92 1.65
N ARG A 30 -1.13 -3.71 2.25
CA ARG A 30 -0.03 -4.32 1.52
C ARG A 30 -0.44 -5.72 1.07
N PHE A 31 -0.54 -5.91 -0.23
CA PHE A 31 -0.81 -7.23 -0.83
C PHE A 31 0.52 -7.90 -1.13
N GLY A 32 0.73 -9.07 -0.57
CA GLY A 32 1.98 -9.79 -0.75
C GLY A 32 2.02 -11.08 0.04
N ARG A 33 3.22 -11.63 0.23
CA ARG A 33 3.41 -12.84 1.02
C ARG A 33 4.64 -12.69 1.91
N CYS A 34 4.58 -13.30 3.08
CA CYS A 34 5.63 -13.11 4.08
C CYS A 34 6.96 -13.78 3.71
N SER A 35 6.97 -14.69 2.72
CA SER A 35 8.19 -15.37 2.29
C SER A 35 8.96 -14.62 1.20
N ASP A 36 8.36 -13.59 0.62
CA ASP A 36 8.99 -12.84 -0.47
C ASP A 36 9.98 -11.81 0.08
N PRO A 37 11.23 -11.77 -0.42
CA PRO A 37 12.23 -10.85 0.13
C PRO A 37 11.85 -9.38 0.04
N THR A 38 11.25 -8.93 -1.06
CA THR A 38 10.84 -7.53 -1.21
C THR A 38 9.67 -7.21 -0.28
N CYS A 39 8.75 -8.16 -0.11
CA CYS A 39 7.67 -7.97 0.88
C CYS A 39 8.23 -7.85 2.29
N LEU A 40 9.27 -8.63 2.63
CA LEU A 40 9.89 -8.52 3.95
C LEU A 40 10.55 -7.17 4.16
N GLN A 41 11.20 -6.62 3.13
CA GLN A 41 11.79 -5.28 3.21
C GLN A 41 10.71 -4.23 3.48
N LEU A 42 9.62 -4.30 2.74
CA LEU A 42 8.52 -3.36 2.93
C LEU A 42 7.89 -3.55 4.30
N ASP A 43 7.64 -4.79 4.72
CA ASP A 43 6.99 -5.06 6.00
C ASP A 43 7.80 -4.51 7.18
N ASP A 44 9.14 -4.53 7.07
CA ASP A 44 9.99 -3.94 8.08
C ASP A 44 9.76 -2.41 8.16
N ILE A 45 9.70 -1.76 7.00
CA ILE A 45 9.41 -0.32 6.93
C ILE A 45 8.03 -0.03 7.53
N LEU A 46 7.02 -0.83 7.16
CA LEU A 46 5.66 -0.64 7.65
C LEU A 46 5.58 -0.78 9.15
N SER A 47 6.18 -1.83 9.72
CA SER A 47 6.10 -2.03 11.17
C SER A 47 6.87 -0.96 11.94
N ARG A 48 7.99 -0.49 11.43
CA ARG A 48 8.74 0.59 12.08
C ARG A 48 8.05 1.94 11.98
N SER A 49 7.19 2.12 10.98
CA SER A 49 6.47 3.37 10.76
C SER A 49 5.13 3.45 11.47
N SER A 50 4.53 2.29 11.78
CA SER A 50 3.11 2.24 12.13
C SER A 50 2.75 3.09 13.34
N ARG A 51 3.62 3.14 14.35
CA ARG A 51 3.35 3.94 15.53
C ARG A 51 3.43 5.44 15.22
N GLU A 52 4.42 5.83 14.42
CA GLU A 52 4.62 7.24 14.06
C GLU A 52 3.43 7.82 13.32
N ILE A 53 2.80 7.03 12.44
CA ILE A 53 1.70 7.51 11.61
C ILE A 53 0.32 7.13 12.15
N SER A 54 0.26 6.54 13.33
CA SER A 54 -1.00 5.97 13.86
C SER A 54 -2.12 6.98 14.00
N LYS A 55 -1.83 8.26 14.10
CA LYS A 55 -2.85 9.30 14.19
C LYS A 55 -3.59 9.51 12.88
N PHE A 56 -2.94 9.23 11.75
CA PHE A 56 -3.57 9.48 10.44
C PHE A 56 -3.53 8.29 9.50
N ALA A 57 -3.04 7.13 9.95
CA ALA A 57 -2.99 5.95 9.08
C ALA A 57 -3.08 4.65 9.87
N THR A 58 -3.63 3.66 9.23
CA THR A 58 -3.73 2.29 9.73
C THR A 58 -3.14 1.37 8.66
N ILE A 59 -2.35 0.39 9.08
CA ILE A 59 -1.67 -0.53 8.17
C ILE A 59 -2.14 -1.96 8.42
N ALA A 60 -2.41 -2.70 7.35
CA ALA A 60 -2.67 -4.12 7.43
C ALA A 60 -2.00 -4.83 6.25
N LEU A 61 -1.59 -6.06 6.49
CA LEU A 61 -1.01 -6.94 5.48
C LEU A 61 -2.11 -7.85 4.94
N VAL A 62 -2.09 -8.13 3.65
CA VAL A 62 -3.08 -9.00 3.01
C VAL A 62 -2.33 -10.14 2.32
N ASP A 63 -2.69 -11.37 2.65
CA ASP A 63 -2.05 -12.57 2.13
C ASP A 63 -2.61 -12.92 0.75
N ILE A 64 -1.80 -12.73 -0.29
CA ILE A 64 -2.25 -12.99 -1.66
C ILE A 64 -2.45 -14.46 -1.97
N ASP A 65 -1.95 -15.36 -1.14
CA ASP A 65 -2.09 -16.80 -1.37
C ASP A 65 -3.39 -17.34 -0.79
N ALA A 66 -4.10 -16.56 0.01
CA ALA A 66 -5.37 -16.99 0.56
C ALA A 66 -6.44 -17.00 -0.53
N GLU A 67 -7.26 -18.04 -0.54
CA GLU A 67 -8.26 -18.24 -1.59
C GLU A 67 -9.24 -17.07 -1.67
N GLU A 68 -9.72 -16.61 -0.54
CA GLU A 68 -10.72 -15.52 -0.52
C GLU A 68 -10.16 -14.17 -0.97
N ILE A 69 -8.83 -14.03 -0.97
CA ILE A 69 -8.19 -12.78 -1.37
C ILE A 69 -8.09 -12.68 -2.90
N GLN A 70 -8.31 -13.76 -3.63
CA GLN A 70 -8.20 -13.74 -5.09
C GLN A 70 -9.15 -12.73 -5.75
N VAL A 71 -10.28 -12.45 -5.13
CA VAL A 71 -11.20 -11.44 -5.65
C VAL A 71 -10.52 -10.07 -5.73
N TYR A 72 -9.70 -9.72 -4.75
CA TYR A 72 -8.97 -8.45 -4.75
C TYR A 72 -7.78 -8.50 -5.69
N VAL A 73 -7.08 -9.62 -5.74
CA VAL A 73 -5.95 -9.79 -6.67
C VAL A 73 -6.42 -9.56 -8.09
N ASN A 74 -7.58 -10.10 -8.44
CA ASN A 74 -8.16 -9.92 -9.77
C ASN A 74 -8.68 -8.51 -9.98
N TYR A 75 -9.39 -7.97 -9.01
CA TYR A 75 -10.00 -6.65 -9.12
C TYR A 75 -8.95 -5.55 -9.30
N PHE A 76 -7.85 -5.62 -8.55
CA PHE A 76 -6.80 -4.62 -8.61
C PHE A 76 -5.69 -4.99 -9.59
N ASP A 77 -5.83 -6.11 -10.29
CA ASP A 77 -4.85 -6.56 -11.28
C ASP A 77 -3.45 -6.66 -10.66
N ILE A 78 -3.36 -7.36 -9.52
CA ILE A 78 -2.10 -7.52 -8.82
C ILE A 78 -1.30 -8.65 -9.46
N THR A 79 -0.21 -8.29 -10.14
CA THR A 79 0.67 -9.24 -10.80
C THR A 79 2.07 -9.22 -10.21
N LEU A 80 2.42 -8.14 -9.51
CA LEU A 80 3.72 -7.98 -8.86
C LEU A 80 3.51 -7.71 -7.37
N ILE A 81 4.37 -8.24 -6.54
CA ILE A 81 4.29 -8.06 -5.10
C ILE A 81 5.60 -7.51 -4.56
N PRO A 82 5.56 -6.73 -3.48
CA PRO A 82 4.35 -6.24 -2.82
C PRO A 82 3.63 -5.19 -3.65
N SER A 83 2.31 -5.16 -3.55
CA SER A 83 1.49 -4.08 -4.09
C SER A 83 0.72 -3.45 -2.95
N THR A 84 0.84 -2.15 -2.79
CA THR A 84 0.19 -1.43 -1.70
C THR A 84 -0.91 -0.55 -2.26
N ILE A 85 -2.10 -0.66 -1.66
CA ILE A 85 -3.28 0.08 -2.09
C ILE A 85 -3.77 0.90 -0.91
N PHE A 86 -4.16 2.14 -1.19
CA PHE A 86 -4.55 3.10 -0.15
C PHE A 86 -6.05 3.41 -0.25
N PHE A 87 -6.67 3.56 0.91
CA PHE A 87 -8.07 3.94 1.01
C PHE A 87 -8.22 5.07 2.03
N PHE A 88 -9.28 5.86 1.88
CA PHE A 88 -9.66 6.86 2.87
C PHE A 88 -11.18 6.91 2.93
N ASN A 89 -11.74 6.63 4.11
CA ASN A 89 -13.20 6.57 4.30
C ASN A 89 -13.86 5.70 3.23
N ALA A 90 -13.30 4.51 3.02
CA ALA A 90 -13.75 3.50 2.08
C ALA A 90 -13.57 3.88 0.59
N HIS A 91 -12.94 5.01 0.29
CA HIS A 91 -12.65 5.40 -1.09
C HIS A 91 -11.24 4.99 -1.47
N HIS A 92 -11.10 4.40 -2.65
CA HIS A 92 -9.79 4.04 -3.19
C HIS A 92 -9.03 5.34 -3.52
N MET A 93 -7.88 5.53 -2.86
CA MET A 93 -7.03 6.69 -3.11
C MET A 93 -5.95 6.30 -4.11
N LYS A 94 -5.91 6.99 -5.23
CA LYS A 94 -4.94 6.72 -6.29
C LYS A 94 -3.73 7.64 -6.15
N MET A 95 -2.60 7.21 -6.70
CA MET A 95 -1.38 8.00 -6.67
C MET A 95 -0.72 8.00 -8.03
N ASP A 96 -0.39 9.20 -8.51
CA ASP A 96 0.41 9.36 -9.72
C ASP A 96 1.88 9.40 -9.31
N SER A 97 2.60 8.34 -9.64
CA SER A 97 4.04 8.24 -9.39
C SER A 97 4.86 8.25 -10.69
N GLY A 98 4.25 8.74 -11.78
CA GLY A 98 4.92 8.81 -13.07
C GLY A 98 4.76 7.58 -13.92
N THR A 99 3.97 6.61 -13.49
CA THR A 99 3.65 5.41 -14.27
C THR A 99 2.20 5.46 -14.71
N ALA A 100 1.81 4.58 -15.62
CA ALA A 100 0.44 4.55 -16.11
C ALA A 100 -0.54 4.01 -15.07
N ASP A 101 -0.08 3.15 -14.18
CA ASP A 101 -0.94 2.56 -13.14
C ASP A 101 -0.93 3.45 -11.91
N HIS A 102 -2.06 4.08 -11.63
CA HIS A 102 -2.24 4.93 -10.45
C HIS A 102 -2.95 4.22 -9.31
N THR A 103 -3.28 2.93 -9.48
CA THR A 103 -4.14 2.23 -8.52
C THR A 103 -3.38 1.65 -7.35
N LYS A 104 -2.07 1.42 -7.49
CA LYS A 104 -1.28 0.76 -6.45
C LYS A 104 0.17 1.20 -6.52
N TRP A 105 0.84 1.10 -5.38
CA TRP A 105 2.28 1.29 -5.31
C TRP A 105 2.92 -0.09 -5.38
N ILE A 106 3.77 -0.32 -6.39
CA ILE A 106 4.42 -1.61 -6.58
C ILE A 106 5.85 -1.53 -6.06
N GLY A 107 6.22 -2.50 -5.23
CA GLY A 107 7.56 -2.56 -4.65
C GLY A 107 7.64 -1.98 -3.25
N SER A 108 8.85 -1.89 -2.74
CA SER A 108 9.11 -1.33 -1.42
C SER A 108 9.38 0.18 -1.53
N PHE A 109 9.86 0.78 -0.46
CA PHE A 109 10.27 2.17 -0.43
C PHE A 109 11.77 2.23 -0.17
N HIS A 110 12.39 3.32 -0.60
CA HIS A 110 13.82 3.51 -0.38
C HIS A 110 14.13 3.64 1.11
N SER A 111 13.22 4.26 1.87
CA SER A 111 13.39 4.47 3.31
C SER A 111 12.05 4.54 4.01
N LYS A 112 12.09 4.44 5.34
CA LYS A 112 10.89 4.65 6.16
C LYS A 112 10.32 6.05 5.93
N GLN A 113 11.17 7.06 5.80
CA GLN A 113 10.71 8.42 5.60
C GLN A 113 9.96 8.58 4.28
N ASP A 114 10.43 7.90 3.21
CA ASP A 114 9.72 7.95 1.93
C ASP A 114 8.31 7.39 2.04
N PHE A 115 8.15 6.29 2.77
CA PHE A 115 6.83 5.73 3.01
C PHE A 115 5.93 6.71 3.76
N ILE A 116 6.46 7.31 4.83
CA ILE A 116 5.71 8.28 5.63
C ILE A 116 5.29 9.46 4.76
N ASP A 117 6.20 9.97 3.93
CA ASP A 117 5.90 11.11 3.06
C ASP A 117 4.78 10.80 2.08
N VAL A 118 4.77 9.58 1.52
CA VAL A 118 3.71 9.15 0.61
C VAL A 118 2.37 9.08 1.32
N VAL A 119 2.32 8.44 2.49
CA VAL A 119 1.06 8.32 3.23
C VAL A 119 0.55 9.70 3.65
N GLU A 120 1.45 10.57 4.07
CA GLU A 120 1.09 11.93 4.47
C GLU A 120 0.50 12.72 3.31
N ALA A 121 1.08 12.57 2.10
CA ALA A 121 0.55 13.22 0.91
C ALA A 121 -0.86 12.72 0.60
N ILE A 122 -1.09 11.42 0.75
CA ILE A 122 -2.42 10.85 0.53
C ILE A 122 -3.42 11.41 1.56
N PHE A 123 -3.03 11.48 2.82
CA PHE A 123 -3.88 12.00 3.88
C PHE A 123 -4.27 13.46 3.59
N ARG A 124 -3.30 14.29 3.24
CA ARG A 124 -3.57 15.70 2.95
C ARG A 124 -4.49 15.87 1.74
N GLY A 125 -4.26 15.07 0.69
CA GLY A 125 -5.11 15.10 -0.49
C GLY A 125 -6.53 14.68 -0.16
N ALA A 126 -6.68 13.60 0.61
CA ALA A 126 -7.99 13.10 1.01
C ALA A 126 -8.76 14.13 1.84
N MET A 127 -8.06 14.83 2.73
CA MET A 127 -8.68 15.87 3.55
C MET A 127 -9.17 17.04 2.71
N LYS A 128 -8.65 17.21 1.51
CA LYS A 128 -9.10 18.22 0.55
C LYS A 128 -10.12 17.67 -0.43
N GLY A 129 -10.58 16.45 -0.23
CA GLY A 129 -11.58 15.83 -1.09
C GLY A 129 -11.02 15.23 -2.38
N LYS A 130 -9.70 15.08 -2.49
CA LYS A 130 -9.09 14.49 -3.69
C LYS A 130 -9.12 12.97 -3.60
N LEU A 131 -9.24 12.32 -4.75
CA LEU A 131 -9.17 10.87 -4.87
C LEU A 131 -7.89 10.40 -5.56
N ILE A 132 -7.11 11.35 -6.09
CA ILE A 132 -5.81 11.07 -6.67
C ILE A 132 -4.83 12.14 -6.21
N VAL A 133 -3.61 11.73 -5.86
CA VAL A 133 -2.55 12.65 -5.45
C VAL A 133 -1.29 12.34 -6.24
N THR A 134 -0.40 13.32 -6.36
CA THR A 134 0.90 13.13 -7.00
C THR A 134 1.90 12.72 -5.93
N SER A 135 2.76 11.74 -6.26
CA SER A 135 3.79 11.28 -5.33
C SER A 135 4.73 12.44 -4.97
N PRO A 136 5.04 12.61 -3.67
CA PRO A 136 5.98 13.64 -3.24
C PRO A 136 7.45 13.24 -3.47
N LEU A 137 7.71 11.99 -3.87
CA LEU A 137 9.07 11.50 -3.99
C LEU A 137 9.69 11.91 -5.33
N PRO A 138 11.01 12.17 -5.36
CA PRO A 138 11.69 12.38 -6.63
C PRO A 138 11.69 11.08 -7.45
N PRO A 139 11.72 11.19 -8.79
CA PRO A 139 11.62 9.99 -9.65
C PRO A 139 12.66 8.91 -9.35
N GLU A 140 13.85 9.30 -8.94
CA GLU A 140 14.92 8.33 -8.67
C GLU A 140 14.67 7.49 -7.42
N ARG A 141 13.74 7.88 -6.56
CA ARG A 141 13.37 7.09 -5.37
C ARG A 141 12.06 6.33 -5.53
N ILE A 142 11.48 6.36 -6.71
CA ILE A 142 10.27 5.59 -7.00
C ILE A 142 10.69 4.26 -7.62
N PRO A 143 10.25 3.11 -7.07
CA PRO A 143 10.64 1.80 -7.61
C PRO A 143 10.29 1.67 -9.08
N ARG A 144 11.19 1.06 -9.85
CA ARG A 144 10.97 0.79 -11.26
C ARG A 144 11.00 -0.71 -11.48
N PHE A 145 10.23 -1.14 -12.44
CA PHE A 145 10.25 -2.53 -12.87
C PHE A 145 10.07 -2.56 -14.37
N GLN A 146 10.59 -3.60 -15.01
CA GLN A 146 10.50 -3.76 -16.45
C GLN A 146 9.80 -5.06 -16.76
N LEU A 147 8.97 -5.00 -17.79
CA LEU A 147 8.39 -6.22 -18.33
C LEU A 147 9.45 -6.93 -19.15
N LEU A 148 9.61 -8.22 -18.93
CA LEU A 148 10.66 -8.99 -19.59
C LEU A 148 10.54 -8.99 -21.11
N PHE A 149 9.33 -8.87 -21.61
CA PHE A 149 9.07 -8.95 -23.05
C PHE A 149 8.89 -7.60 -23.70
N LYS A 150 9.13 -6.52 -23.00
CA LYS A 150 8.85 -5.21 -23.59
C LYS A 150 9.82 -4.83 -24.69
N ASP A 151 10.97 -5.46 -24.73
CA ASP A 151 11.98 -5.18 -25.72
C ASP A 151 11.93 -6.12 -26.93
N LEU A 152 10.93 -6.94 -27.01
CA LEU A 152 10.76 -7.86 -28.12
C LEU A 152 10.32 -7.14 -29.40
#